data_9542f2ede72286180258775154e5d8d7
#
_entry.id   9542f2ede72286180258775154e5d8d7
#
_cell.length_a   1.000
_cell.length_b   1.000
_cell.length_c   1.000
_cell.angle_alpha   90.00
_cell.angle_beta   90.00
_cell.angle_gamma   90.00
#
_symmetry.space_group_name_H-M   'P 1'
#
loop_
_entity.id
_entity.type
_entity.pdbx_description
1 polymer ?
#
loop_
_entity_poly.entity_id
_entity_poly.type
_entity_poly.pdbx_seq_one_letter_code
_entity_poly.pdbx_strand_id
1 'polypeptide(L)'
;SYGSISKEAHETLAIAMNMIHGKSNTGEGGEDLERLTVGPDGLNKCSAIKQVASGRFGVTSRYLVSAQEIQIKMAQGAKPGEGGHLPAGKVYPWIAKTRHSTPGVGLISPPPHHDIYSIEDLAQLIYDLKNANRNARISVKLVSEAGVGTVAAGVAKAGAQVILISGHDGGTGAAPRNSSIHNAGLPWELGLAETHQTLIKNDLRNKVIIETDGKLMSGRDVAMAAALGAEEFGFATGPLITMGCVMMRVCNLDTCPVGIATQNPELRKRFKGKPEYVVNYMKFVAQEMREYMAKLGVRTVDELVGRTDLLKELPEAKEYHLDLSAILNNPYVDKKHPICYNKKNEYNFELEKTLDEKVLL
;
A
#
# COMPACT_ATOMS: atom_id res chain seq x y z
N SER A 1 -10.71 1.45 -0.07
CA SER A 1 -11.06 2.75 0.53
C SER A 1 -12.55 2.81 0.88
N TYR A 2 -12.89 3.61 1.88
CA TYR A 2 -14.27 3.87 2.27
C TYR A 2 -15.01 4.59 1.13
N GLY A 3 -16.12 4.03 0.72
CA GLY A 3 -16.85 4.43 -0.49
C GLY A 3 -16.68 3.42 -1.63
N SER A 4 -15.48 2.92 -1.89
CA SER A 4 -15.27 1.80 -2.83
C SER A 4 -15.77 0.48 -2.23
N ILE A 5 -15.51 0.27 -0.94
CA ILE A 5 -16.07 -0.83 -0.14
C ILE A 5 -16.97 -0.27 0.97
N SER A 6 -17.83 -1.13 1.52
CA SER A 6 -18.76 -0.79 2.59
C SER A 6 -18.05 -0.43 3.89
N LYS A 7 -18.77 0.26 4.80
CA LYS A 7 -18.31 0.57 6.16
C LYS A 7 -17.92 -0.72 6.89
N GLU A 8 -18.79 -1.71 6.83
CA GLU A 8 -18.61 -3.01 7.50
C GLU A 8 -17.33 -3.71 7.05
N ALA A 9 -17.09 -3.81 5.75
CA ALA A 9 -15.88 -4.43 5.22
C ALA A 9 -14.62 -3.64 5.58
N HIS A 10 -14.68 -2.31 5.52
CA HIS A 10 -13.53 -1.45 5.81
C HIS A 10 -13.16 -1.48 7.30
N GLU A 11 -14.16 -1.46 8.19
CA GLU A 11 -13.93 -1.58 9.64
C GLU A 11 -13.42 -2.96 10.04
N THR A 12 -13.97 -4.02 9.44
CA THR A 12 -13.53 -5.41 9.69
C THR A 12 -12.04 -5.59 9.39
N LEU A 13 -11.55 -5.02 8.27
CA LEU A 13 -10.14 -5.05 7.92
C LEU A 13 -9.28 -4.30 8.94
N ALA A 14 -9.73 -3.13 9.40
CA ALA A 14 -9.00 -2.35 10.39
C ALA A 14 -8.92 -3.06 11.74
N ILE A 15 -10.03 -3.61 12.23
CA ILE A 15 -10.08 -4.39 13.46
C ILE A 15 -9.13 -5.59 13.37
N ALA A 16 -9.20 -6.36 12.28
CA ALA A 16 -8.36 -7.53 12.09
C ALA A 16 -6.88 -7.21 12.15
N MET A 17 -6.46 -6.16 11.45
CA MET A 17 -5.05 -5.75 11.43
C MET A 17 -4.60 -5.20 12.79
N ASN A 18 -5.44 -4.44 13.49
CA ASN A 18 -5.14 -3.97 14.83
C ASN A 18 -5.00 -5.13 15.84
N MET A 19 -5.78 -6.22 15.69
CA MET A 19 -5.67 -7.42 16.54
C MET A 19 -4.32 -8.14 16.44
N ILE A 20 -3.66 -8.05 15.29
CA ILE A 20 -2.36 -8.71 15.04
C ILE A 20 -1.19 -7.75 14.94
N HIS A 21 -1.38 -6.49 15.38
CA HIS A 21 -0.39 -5.42 15.28
C HIS A 21 0.12 -5.16 13.86
N GLY A 22 -0.71 -5.49 12.86
CA GLY A 22 -0.50 -5.12 11.48
C GLY A 22 -1.10 -3.75 11.18
N LYS A 23 -1.07 -3.33 9.91
CA LYS A 23 -1.57 -2.02 9.50
C LYS A 23 -2.62 -2.17 8.41
N SER A 24 -3.78 -1.54 8.59
CA SER A 24 -4.75 -1.33 7.51
C SER A 24 -4.62 0.07 6.93
N ASN A 25 -4.91 0.20 5.64
CA ASN A 25 -4.80 1.46 4.90
C ASN A 25 -6.21 2.01 4.60
N THR A 26 -6.43 3.29 4.85
CA THR A 26 -7.70 3.96 4.53
C THR A 26 -8.01 3.96 3.04
N GLY A 27 -6.97 3.91 2.18
CA GLY A 27 -7.09 4.34 0.80
C GLY A 27 -7.44 5.84 0.73
N GLU A 28 -7.75 6.33 -0.46
CA GLU A 28 -8.01 7.76 -0.72
C GLU A 28 -9.37 8.27 -0.23
N GLY A 29 -10.14 7.45 0.46
CA GLY A 29 -11.52 7.77 0.85
C GLY A 29 -11.68 8.55 2.14
N GLY A 30 -10.61 8.78 2.87
CA GLY A 30 -10.69 9.28 4.23
C GLY A 30 -11.20 8.23 5.21
N GLU A 31 -11.53 8.65 6.40
CA GLU A 31 -12.04 7.79 7.46
C GLU A 31 -13.10 8.53 8.30
N ASP A 32 -14.15 7.83 8.69
CA ASP A 32 -15.17 8.40 9.55
C ASP A 32 -14.56 8.76 10.91
N LEU A 33 -14.86 9.98 11.42
CA LEU A 33 -14.30 10.50 12.67
C LEU A 33 -14.61 9.61 13.88
N GLU A 34 -15.73 8.89 13.87
CA GLU A 34 -16.10 7.94 14.92
C GLU A 34 -15.10 6.79 15.06
N ARG A 35 -14.37 6.46 13.99
CA ARG A 35 -13.38 5.38 13.98
C ARG A 35 -12.04 5.77 14.62
N LEU A 36 -11.78 7.06 14.79
CA LEU A 36 -10.50 7.57 15.34
C LEU A 36 -10.38 7.35 16.84
N THR A 37 -11.46 6.94 17.49
CA THR A 37 -11.49 6.59 18.92
C THR A 37 -11.96 5.16 19.10
N VAL A 38 -11.45 4.47 20.12
CA VAL A 38 -11.93 3.13 20.47
C VAL A 38 -13.38 3.23 20.93
N GLY A 39 -14.24 2.43 20.33
CA GLY A 39 -15.67 2.41 20.64
C GLY A 39 -15.98 1.77 22.00
N PRO A 40 -17.26 1.85 22.45
CA PRO A 40 -17.70 1.21 23.69
C PRO A 40 -17.55 -0.32 23.69
N ASP A 41 -17.47 -0.91 22.51
CA ASP A 41 -17.22 -2.35 22.25
C ASP A 41 -15.75 -2.75 22.47
N GLY A 42 -14.87 -1.80 22.80
CA GLY A 42 -13.43 -2.01 22.97
C GLY A 42 -12.67 -2.28 21.68
N LEU A 43 -13.33 -2.22 20.51
CA LEU A 43 -12.70 -2.50 19.22
C LEU A 43 -12.05 -1.24 18.63
N ASN A 44 -10.81 -1.38 18.21
CA ASN A 44 -10.10 -0.33 17.49
C ASN A 44 -10.39 -0.45 15.98
N LYS A 45 -11.19 0.47 15.46
CA LYS A 45 -11.59 0.55 14.04
C LYS A 45 -10.74 1.52 13.22
N CYS A 46 -9.78 2.19 13.86
CA CYS A 46 -8.89 3.16 13.23
C CYS A 46 -7.89 2.46 12.32
N SER A 47 -7.80 2.87 11.07
CA SER A 47 -6.77 2.37 10.17
C SER A 47 -5.42 3.01 10.49
N ALA A 48 -4.37 2.20 10.61
CA ALA A 48 -3.04 2.69 10.99
C ALA A 48 -2.38 3.56 9.91
N ILE A 49 -2.64 3.25 8.62
CA ILE A 49 -2.12 4.00 7.48
C ILE A 49 -3.19 4.95 6.96
N LYS A 50 -2.88 6.25 6.95
CA LYS A 50 -3.72 7.31 6.41
C LYS A 50 -3.19 7.74 5.04
N GLN A 51 -3.95 7.45 3.98
CA GLN A 51 -3.52 7.80 2.62
C GLN A 51 -3.90 9.24 2.27
N VAL A 52 -2.96 9.93 1.63
CA VAL A 52 -3.13 11.28 1.06
C VAL A 52 -2.90 11.17 -0.44
N ALA A 53 -3.99 11.25 -1.22
CA ALA A 53 -3.96 11.24 -2.67
C ALA A 53 -4.15 12.65 -3.23
N SER A 54 -4.01 12.81 -4.54
CA SER A 54 -4.21 14.08 -5.25
C SER A 54 -5.56 14.74 -4.92
N GLY A 55 -6.64 13.95 -4.83
CA GLY A 55 -7.97 14.45 -4.47
C GLY A 55 -8.14 14.85 -3.00
N ARG A 56 -7.23 14.47 -2.11
CA ARG A 56 -7.22 14.79 -0.66
C ARG A 56 -8.55 14.55 0.06
N PHE A 57 -9.34 13.60 -0.40
CA PHE A 57 -10.66 13.30 0.16
C PHE A 57 -10.57 12.90 1.63
N GLY A 58 -11.25 13.67 2.50
CA GLY A 58 -11.30 13.42 3.93
C GLY A 58 -10.01 13.71 4.70
N VAL A 59 -9.02 14.35 4.06
CA VAL A 59 -7.76 14.73 4.71
C VAL A 59 -7.99 15.98 5.57
N THR A 60 -7.90 15.78 6.89
CA THR A 60 -8.00 16.84 7.90
C THR A 60 -6.84 16.70 8.88
N SER A 61 -6.56 17.72 9.68
CA SER A 61 -5.55 17.65 10.75
C SER A 61 -5.84 16.47 11.69
N ARG A 62 -7.11 16.27 12.06
CA ARG A 62 -7.54 15.17 12.93
C ARG A 62 -7.28 13.79 12.32
N TYR A 63 -7.48 13.66 11.01
CA TYR A 63 -7.14 12.47 10.26
C TYR A 63 -5.63 12.21 10.28
N LEU A 64 -4.80 13.23 10.01
CA LEU A 64 -3.35 13.11 9.95
C LEU A 64 -2.74 12.76 11.31
N VAL A 65 -3.17 13.42 12.41
CA VAL A 65 -2.60 13.15 13.73
C VAL A 65 -2.99 11.78 14.29
N SER A 66 -4.03 11.14 13.76
CA SER A 66 -4.43 9.78 14.14
C SER A 66 -3.63 8.68 13.43
N ALA A 67 -2.74 9.05 12.50
CA ALA A 67 -1.97 8.10 11.71
C ALA A 67 -0.77 7.52 12.48
N GLN A 68 -0.50 6.23 12.31
CA GLN A 68 0.81 5.62 12.58
C GLN A 68 1.73 5.77 11.36
N GLU A 69 1.13 5.83 10.17
CA GLU A 69 1.81 6.05 8.91
C GLU A 69 0.94 6.91 7.99
N ILE A 70 1.55 7.90 7.34
CA ILE A 70 0.91 8.73 6.33
C ILE A 70 1.48 8.31 4.98
N GLN A 71 0.61 7.91 4.06
CA GLN A 71 1.01 7.44 2.74
C GLN A 71 0.61 8.43 1.65
N ILE A 72 1.59 9.02 0.99
CA ILE A 72 1.39 9.85 -0.21
C ILE A 72 1.16 8.90 -1.40
N LYS A 73 0.00 9.00 -2.04
CA LYS A 73 -0.32 8.22 -3.23
C LYS A 73 0.00 9.02 -4.48
N MET A 74 1.11 8.69 -5.15
CA MET A 74 1.46 9.31 -6.44
C MET A 74 0.61 8.76 -7.58
N ALA A 75 0.46 7.43 -7.62
CA ALA A 75 -0.34 6.72 -8.63
C ALA A 75 -0.81 5.37 -8.10
N GLN A 76 -1.44 4.56 -8.95
CA GLN A 76 -1.98 3.25 -8.58
C GLN A 76 -1.62 2.22 -9.66
N GLY A 77 -0.98 1.11 -9.27
CA GLY A 77 -0.50 0.07 -10.18
C GLY A 77 -1.60 -0.57 -11.03
N ALA A 78 -2.79 -0.76 -10.47
CA ALA A 78 -3.91 -1.36 -11.19
C ALA A 78 -4.42 -0.51 -12.36
N LYS A 79 -4.19 0.79 -12.36
CA LYS A 79 -4.65 1.73 -13.41
C LYS A 79 -3.73 2.94 -13.51
N PRO A 80 -2.47 2.72 -13.94
CA PRO A 80 -1.53 3.81 -14.14
C PRO A 80 -2.08 4.79 -15.20
N GLY A 81 -1.89 6.09 -14.98
CA GLY A 81 -2.37 7.13 -15.87
C GLY A 81 -3.85 7.56 -15.70
N GLU A 82 -4.69 6.76 -15.04
CA GLU A 82 -6.11 7.15 -14.79
C GLU A 82 -6.33 7.75 -13.38
N GLY A 83 -5.59 7.29 -12.39
CA GLY A 83 -5.71 7.73 -11.00
C GLY A 83 -6.91 7.18 -10.24
N GLY A 84 -7.24 7.83 -9.13
CA GLY A 84 -8.35 7.48 -8.26
C GLY A 84 -9.70 7.89 -8.85
N HIS A 85 -10.71 7.07 -8.64
CA HIS A 85 -12.06 7.30 -9.14
C HIS A 85 -13.10 6.68 -8.21
N LEU A 86 -14.19 7.41 -7.93
CA LEU A 86 -15.37 6.86 -7.28
C LEU A 86 -16.61 7.23 -8.11
N PRO A 87 -17.37 6.24 -8.64
CA PRO A 87 -18.58 6.52 -9.41
C PRO A 87 -19.65 7.28 -8.62
N ALA A 88 -20.38 8.16 -9.30
CA ALA A 88 -21.46 8.96 -8.70
C ALA A 88 -22.46 8.12 -7.89
N GLY A 89 -22.83 6.95 -8.39
CA GLY A 89 -23.75 6.02 -7.73
C GLY A 89 -23.27 5.46 -6.39
N LYS A 90 -21.97 5.59 -6.08
CA LYS A 90 -21.37 5.20 -4.78
C LYS A 90 -21.14 6.38 -3.82
N VAL A 91 -21.38 7.61 -4.27
CA VAL A 91 -21.22 8.81 -3.45
C VAL A 91 -22.52 9.10 -2.70
N TYR A 92 -22.86 8.23 -1.77
CA TYR A 92 -23.98 8.42 -0.84
C TYR A 92 -23.71 9.57 0.15
N PRO A 93 -24.72 10.11 0.85
CA PRO A 93 -24.55 11.24 1.77
C PRO A 93 -23.45 11.02 2.84
N TRP A 94 -23.36 9.82 3.41
CA TRP A 94 -22.31 9.50 4.40
C TRP A 94 -20.91 9.42 3.79
N ILE A 95 -20.79 9.00 2.52
CA ILE A 95 -19.51 9.00 1.80
C ILE A 95 -19.10 10.42 1.46
N ALA A 96 -20.04 11.23 0.95
CA ALA A 96 -19.81 12.63 0.65
C ALA A 96 -19.38 13.42 1.89
N LYS A 97 -20.02 13.17 3.04
CA LYS A 97 -19.64 13.77 4.33
C LYS A 97 -18.18 13.45 4.68
N THR A 98 -17.77 12.18 4.63
CA THR A 98 -16.40 11.76 4.98
C THR A 98 -15.37 12.28 3.98
N ARG A 99 -15.73 12.37 2.70
CA ARG A 99 -14.82 12.84 1.64
C ARG A 99 -14.84 14.35 1.41
N HIS A 100 -15.65 15.08 2.17
CA HIS A 100 -15.88 16.53 1.98
C HIS A 100 -16.29 16.88 0.55
N SER A 101 -17.30 16.15 0.04
CA SER A 101 -17.78 16.25 -1.35
C SER A 101 -19.32 16.32 -1.41
N THR A 102 -19.87 16.36 -2.63
CA THR A 102 -21.32 16.43 -2.87
C THR A 102 -21.90 15.04 -3.16
N PRO A 103 -23.00 14.63 -2.50
CA PRO A 103 -23.67 13.36 -2.80
C PRO A 103 -24.09 13.26 -4.26
N GLY A 104 -23.93 12.06 -4.83
CA GLY A 104 -24.34 11.78 -6.22
C GLY A 104 -23.42 12.37 -7.29
N VAL A 105 -22.32 13.01 -6.93
CA VAL A 105 -21.31 13.53 -7.87
C VAL A 105 -20.10 12.61 -7.85
N GLY A 106 -19.66 12.13 -9.03
CA GLY A 106 -18.48 11.29 -9.17
C GLY A 106 -17.21 12.02 -8.77
N LEU A 107 -16.28 11.28 -8.15
CA LEU A 107 -15.03 11.84 -7.64
C LEU A 107 -13.85 11.33 -8.45
N ILE A 108 -12.92 12.21 -8.77
CA ILE A 108 -11.67 11.92 -9.50
C ILE A 108 -10.49 12.41 -8.67
N SER A 109 -9.44 11.60 -8.63
CA SER A 109 -8.16 11.91 -8.02
C SER A 109 -7.07 11.68 -9.06
N PRO A 110 -6.68 12.71 -9.83
CA PRO A 110 -5.77 12.56 -10.98
C PRO A 110 -4.39 12.02 -10.57
N PRO A 111 -3.72 11.22 -11.41
CA PRO A 111 -2.32 10.88 -11.32
C PRO A 111 -1.48 11.75 -12.29
N PRO A 112 -0.22 11.97 -12.01
CA PRO A 112 0.40 11.91 -10.69
C PRO A 112 -0.30 12.85 -9.72
N HIS A 113 0.15 12.90 -8.48
CA HIS A 113 -0.37 13.85 -7.50
C HIS A 113 -0.25 15.26 -8.09
N HIS A 114 -1.38 15.94 -8.36
CA HIS A 114 -1.43 17.09 -9.30
C HIS A 114 -0.69 18.34 -8.83
N ASP A 115 -0.27 18.41 -7.57
CA ASP A 115 0.52 19.50 -7.01
C ASP A 115 2.03 19.18 -7.01
N ILE A 116 2.45 18.00 -7.46
CA ILE A 116 3.82 17.54 -7.41
C ILE A 116 4.35 17.35 -8.82
N TYR A 117 5.30 18.18 -9.20
CA TYR A 117 5.92 18.20 -10.52
C TYR A 117 7.40 17.85 -10.47
N SER A 118 7.99 17.77 -9.26
CA SER A 118 9.39 17.44 -9.05
C SER A 118 9.60 16.66 -7.74
N ILE A 119 10.82 16.15 -7.55
CA ILE A 119 11.21 15.53 -6.27
C ILE A 119 11.24 16.55 -5.14
N GLU A 120 11.55 17.81 -5.44
CA GLU A 120 11.57 18.90 -4.47
C GLU A 120 10.17 19.22 -3.96
N ASP A 121 9.15 19.24 -4.83
CA ASP A 121 7.75 19.39 -4.42
C ASP A 121 7.30 18.24 -3.51
N LEU A 122 7.72 17.02 -3.86
CA LEU A 122 7.44 15.84 -3.03
C LEU A 122 8.15 15.93 -1.68
N ALA A 123 9.41 16.40 -1.65
CA ALA A 123 10.15 16.58 -0.40
C ALA A 123 9.47 17.60 0.51
N GLN A 124 8.92 18.68 -0.05
CA GLN A 124 8.12 19.66 0.69
C GLN A 124 6.88 19.00 1.29
N LEU A 125 6.11 18.24 0.53
CA LEU A 125 4.92 17.55 1.04
C LEU A 125 5.27 16.51 2.11
N ILE A 126 6.35 15.74 1.93
CA ILE A 126 6.86 14.80 2.93
C ILE A 126 7.17 15.54 4.24
N TYR A 127 7.87 16.65 4.16
CA TYR A 127 8.23 17.47 5.31
C TYR A 127 7.00 18.04 6.01
N ASP A 128 6.04 18.59 5.27
CA ASP A 128 4.80 19.16 5.80
C ASP A 128 3.96 18.10 6.53
N LEU A 129 3.82 16.92 5.95
CA LEU A 129 3.10 15.81 6.58
C LEU A 129 3.83 15.28 7.82
N LYS A 130 5.17 15.28 7.81
CA LYS A 130 5.97 14.91 8.98
C LYS A 130 5.82 15.92 10.12
N ASN A 131 5.70 17.21 9.81
CA ASN A 131 5.38 18.24 10.79
C ASN A 131 3.94 18.11 11.31
N ALA A 132 2.97 17.76 10.46
CA ALA A 132 1.58 17.53 10.89
C ALA A 132 1.47 16.35 11.87
N ASN A 133 2.32 15.33 11.73
CA ASN A 133 2.40 14.21 12.68
C ASN A 133 3.84 13.68 12.78
N ARG A 134 4.57 14.17 13.77
CA ARG A 134 5.98 13.84 14.01
C ARG A 134 6.22 12.34 14.29
N ASN A 135 5.22 11.65 14.82
CA ASN A 135 5.33 10.23 15.18
C ASN A 135 5.01 9.28 14.03
N ALA A 136 4.26 9.73 13.02
CA ALA A 136 3.91 8.89 11.89
C ALA A 136 5.12 8.68 10.96
N ARG A 137 5.26 7.48 10.40
CA ARG A 137 6.15 7.23 9.26
C ARG A 137 5.56 7.92 8.02
N ILE A 138 6.41 8.37 7.13
CA ILE A 138 5.98 8.88 5.81
C ILE A 138 6.28 7.83 4.75
N SER A 139 5.24 7.37 4.09
CA SER A 139 5.27 6.40 3.00
C SER A 139 4.93 7.08 1.67
N VAL A 140 5.58 6.65 0.59
CA VAL A 140 5.25 7.11 -0.78
C VAL A 140 4.91 5.90 -1.64
N LYS A 141 3.70 5.90 -2.20
CA LYS A 141 3.23 4.86 -3.11
C LYS A 141 3.56 5.22 -4.55
N LEU A 142 4.42 4.40 -5.15
CA LEU A 142 4.82 4.43 -6.56
C LEU A 142 4.20 3.24 -7.32
N VAL A 143 4.35 3.23 -8.62
CA VAL A 143 3.85 2.19 -9.51
C VAL A 143 5.01 1.41 -10.12
N SER A 144 4.85 0.10 -10.27
CA SER A 144 5.76 -0.72 -11.06
C SER A 144 5.70 -0.31 -12.53
N GLU A 145 6.70 0.45 -12.95
CA GLU A 145 6.90 0.92 -14.32
C GLU A 145 8.40 1.07 -14.59
N ALA A 146 8.78 1.14 -15.86
CA ALA A 146 10.17 1.32 -16.24
C ALA A 146 10.72 2.66 -15.71
N GLY A 147 11.87 2.63 -15.05
CA GLY A 147 12.49 3.82 -14.44
C GLY A 147 12.04 4.12 -13.00
N VAL A 148 11.15 3.31 -12.42
CA VAL A 148 10.68 3.52 -11.05
C VAL A 148 11.80 3.50 -10.02
N GLY A 149 12.88 2.77 -10.27
CA GLY A 149 14.06 2.76 -9.41
C GLY A 149 14.72 4.13 -9.29
N THR A 150 14.78 4.90 -10.38
CA THR A 150 15.29 6.27 -10.38
C THR A 150 14.38 7.21 -9.56
N VAL A 151 13.06 7.07 -9.75
CA VAL A 151 12.06 7.83 -8.96
C VAL A 151 12.21 7.48 -7.48
N ALA A 152 12.31 6.20 -7.15
CA ALA A 152 12.48 5.73 -5.77
C ALA A 152 13.76 6.26 -5.12
N ALA A 153 14.86 6.37 -5.86
CA ALA A 153 16.10 6.99 -5.35
C ALA A 153 15.89 8.47 -5.00
N GLY A 154 15.15 9.21 -5.84
CA GLY A 154 14.75 10.58 -5.53
C GLY A 154 13.86 10.66 -4.29
N VAL A 155 12.85 9.79 -4.19
CA VAL A 155 11.92 9.70 -3.05
C VAL A 155 12.65 9.38 -1.74
N ALA A 156 13.63 8.47 -1.77
CA ALA A 156 14.47 8.16 -0.61
C ALA A 156 15.28 9.38 -0.16
N LYS A 157 15.86 10.13 -1.10
CA LYS A 157 16.59 11.39 -0.81
C LYS A 157 15.66 12.49 -0.28
N ALA A 158 14.42 12.50 -0.71
CA ALA A 158 13.39 13.43 -0.24
C ALA A 158 12.88 13.15 1.18
N GLY A 159 13.34 12.06 1.81
CA GLY A 159 13.04 11.75 3.22
C GLY A 159 11.90 10.75 3.43
N ALA A 160 11.37 10.07 2.40
CA ALA A 160 10.42 8.99 2.61
C ALA A 160 11.05 7.88 3.45
N GLN A 161 10.28 7.35 4.41
CA GLN A 161 10.70 6.26 5.30
C GLN A 161 10.28 4.89 4.76
N VAL A 162 9.20 4.86 3.97
CA VAL A 162 8.69 3.67 3.27
C VAL A 162 8.43 4.02 1.81
N ILE A 163 8.81 3.13 0.90
CA ILE A 163 8.48 3.23 -0.53
C ILE A 163 7.69 1.98 -0.92
N LEU A 164 6.42 2.18 -1.30
CA LEU A 164 5.57 1.11 -1.81
C LEU A 164 5.65 1.04 -3.33
N ILE A 165 6.02 -0.11 -3.86
CA ILE A 165 5.97 -0.43 -5.29
C ILE A 165 4.71 -1.24 -5.59
N SER A 166 3.77 -0.64 -6.30
CA SER A 166 2.44 -1.21 -6.58
C SER A 166 2.39 -1.85 -7.96
N GLY A 167 2.07 -3.15 -8.01
CA GLY A 167 1.90 -3.89 -9.26
C GLY A 167 0.50 -3.75 -9.87
N HIS A 168 0.35 -4.19 -11.13
CA HIS A 168 -0.88 -4.04 -11.92
C HIS A 168 -2.09 -4.81 -11.36
N ASP A 169 -1.86 -5.94 -10.71
CA ASP A 169 -2.92 -6.85 -10.26
C ASP A 169 -3.50 -6.44 -8.89
N GLY A 170 -3.19 -5.23 -8.41
CA GLY A 170 -3.61 -4.70 -7.11
C GLY A 170 -5.11 -4.52 -6.92
N GLY A 171 -5.90 -4.54 -7.96
CA GLY A 171 -7.36 -4.40 -7.89
C GLY A 171 -7.83 -2.99 -7.54
N THR A 172 -9.10 -2.72 -7.86
CA THR A 172 -9.80 -1.48 -7.50
C THR A 172 -11.28 -1.74 -7.33
N GLY A 173 -11.87 -1.20 -6.26
CA GLY A 173 -13.31 -1.32 -5.99
C GLY A 173 -14.18 -0.29 -6.72
N ALA A 174 -13.60 0.53 -7.61
CA ALA A 174 -14.31 1.68 -8.20
C ALA A 174 -14.15 1.82 -9.71
N ALA A 175 -13.11 1.23 -10.32
CA ALA A 175 -12.89 1.35 -11.76
C ALA A 175 -13.68 0.34 -12.58
N PRO A 176 -14.23 0.73 -13.75
CA PRO A 176 -14.86 -0.20 -14.69
C PRO A 176 -13.83 -1.15 -15.32
N ARG A 177 -14.31 -2.31 -15.80
CA ARG A 177 -13.45 -3.35 -16.38
C ARG A 177 -12.74 -2.96 -17.69
N ASN A 178 -13.27 -1.98 -18.40
CA ASN A 178 -12.73 -1.44 -19.64
C ASN A 178 -11.70 -0.31 -19.42
N SER A 179 -11.34 -0.03 -18.18
CA SER A 179 -10.25 0.88 -17.86
C SER A 179 -8.88 0.20 -18.05
N SER A 180 -7.79 0.91 -17.77
CA SER A 180 -6.42 0.40 -17.88
C SER A 180 -6.09 -0.80 -16.98
N ILE A 181 -7.01 -1.21 -16.11
CA ILE A 181 -6.87 -2.26 -15.10
C ILE A 181 -6.34 -3.61 -15.62
N HIS A 182 -6.54 -3.90 -16.90
CA HIS A 182 -6.09 -5.16 -17.52
C HIS A 182 -5.00 -4.96 -18.57
N ASN A 183 -4.65 -3.72 -18.93
CA ASN A 183 -3.92 -3.47 -20.16
C ASN A 183 -2.72 -2.53 -20.01
N ALA A 184 -2.50 -1.88 -18.87
CA ALA A 184 -1.51 -0.81 -18.78
C ALA A 184 -0.48 -0.97 -17.66
N GLY A 185 -0.77 -1.72 -16.59
CA GLY A 185 0.14 -1.88 -15.47
C GLY A 185 1.17 -3.00 -15.67
N LEU A 186 2.30 -2.92 -14.97
CA LEU A 186 3.34 -3.95 -14.96
C LEU A 186 3.28 -4.80 -13.68
N PRO A 187 3.81 -6.04 -13.72
CA PRO A 187 3.98 -6.87 -12.53
C PRO A 187 4.86 -6.17 -11.47
N TRP A 188 4.55 -6.39 -10.20
CA TRP A 188 5.30 -5.80 -9.08
C TRP A 188 6.76 -6.29 -9.05
N GLU A 189 7.04 -7.48 -9.55
CA GLU A 189 8.36 -8.09 -9.58
C GLU A 189 9.37 -7.24 -10.34
N LEU A 190 8.94 -6.64 -11.45
CA LEU A 190 9.79 -5.77 -12.28
C LEU A 190 10.19 -4.50 -11.51
N GLY A 191 9.21 -3.76 -11.02
CA GLY A 191 9.45 -2.49 -10.33
C GLY A 191 10.15 -2.67 -8.99
N LEU A 192 9.85 -3.77 -8.27
CA LEU A 192 10.50 -4.10 -7.01
C LEU A 192 11.99 -4.39 -7.20
N ALA A 193 12.33 -5.27 -8.14
CA ALA A 193 13.73 -5.63 -8.42
C ALA A 193 14.53 -4.40 -8.90
N GLU A 194 13.98 -3.60 -9.81
CA GLU A 194 14.60 -2.36 -10.27
C GLU A 194 14.84 -1.40 -9.10
N THR A 195 13.84 -1.20 -8.25
CA THR A 195 13.93 -0.29 -7.10
C THR A 195 14.99 -0.77 -6.11
N HIS A 196 14.95 -2.03 -5.73
CA HIS A 196 15.91 -2.62 -4.79
C HIS A 196 17.35 -2.45 -5.28
N GLN A 197 17.63 -2.86 -6.52
CA GLN A 197 18.96 -2.76 -7.12
C GLN A 197 19.43 -1.30 -7.26
N THR A 198 18.54 -0.40 -7.68
CA THR A 198 18.87 1.03 -7.84
C THR A 198 19.18 1.70 -6.50
N LEU A 199 18.43 1.39 -5.45
CA LEU A 199 18.69 1.92 -4.12
C LEU A 199 20.01 1.41 -3.55
N ILE A 200 20.38 0.15 -3.76
CA ILE A 200 21.70 -0.37 -3.36
C ILE A 200 22.80 0.36 -4.10
N LYS A 201 22.71 0.45 -5.43
CA LYS A 201 23.70 1.12 -6.28
C LYS A 201 23.97 2.57 -5.90
N ASN A 202 22.99 3.23 -5.27
CA ASN A 202 23.07 4.62 -4.85
C ASN A 202 23.31 4.80 -3.33
N ASP A 203 23.62 3.74 -2.59
CA ASP A 203 23.81 3.75 -1.12
C ASP A 203 22.59 4.31 -0.35
N LEU A 204 21.40 4.03 -0.86
CA LEU A 204 20.12 4.50 -0.28
C LEU A 204 19.29 3.37 0.32
N ARG A 205 19.63 2.10 0.02
CA ARG A 205 18.77 0.96 0.38
C ARG A 205 18.53 0.83 1.88
N ASN A 206 19.51 1.12 2.68
CA ASN A 206 19.44 1.02 4.14
C ASN A 206 18.73 2.21 4.82
N LYS A 207 18.30 3.21 4.05
CA LYS A 207 17.62 4.41 4.56
C LYS A 207 16.10 4.28 4.53
N VAL A 208 15.57 3.36 3.72
CA VAL A 208 14.12 3.21 3.48
C VAL A 208 13.71 1.75 3.54
N ILE A 209 12.46 1.53 3.99
CA ILE A 209 11.77 0.24 3.88
C ILE A 209 11.16 0.16 2.48
N ILE A 210 11.27 -0.98 1.82
CA ILE A 210 10.55 -1.25 0.57
C ILE A 210 9.34 -2.13 0.89
N GLU A 211 8.17 -1.63 0.51
CA GLU A 211 6.90 -2.36 0.52
C GLU A 211 6.50 -2.73 -0.91
N THR A 212 5.80 -3.83 -1.11
CA THR A 212 5.19 -4.16 -2.40
C THR A 212 3.76 -4.66 -2.24
N ASP A 213 2.92 -4.33 -3.22
CA ASP A 213 1.57 -4.88 -3.38
C ASP A 213 1.32 -5.27 -4.84
N GLY A 214 0.25 -5.98 -5.12
CA GLY A 214 -0.12 -6.39 -6.47
C GLY A 214 -0.56 -7.85 -6.51
N LYS A 215 -1.53 -8.22 -5.65
CA LYS A 215 -2.10 -9.56 -5.54
C LYS A 215 -1.17 -10.58 -4.86
N LEU A 216 -0.45 -10.16 -3.83
CA LEU A 216 0.13 -11.13 -2.90
C LEU A 216 -1.01 -11.88 -2.20
N MET A 217 -0.99 -13.22 -2.21
CA MET A 217 -2.09 -14.04 -1.69
C MET A 217 -1.61 -15.21 -0.82
N SER A 218 -0.34 -15.58 -0.89
CA SER A 218 0.23 -16.74 -0.21
C SER A 218 1.56 -16.43 0.46
N GLY A 219 2.01 -17.31 1.34
CA GLY A 219 3.33 -17.21 1.94
C GLY A 219 4.45 -17.39 0.92
N ARG A 220 4.18 -18.11 -0.18
CA ARG A 220 5.10 -18.21 -1.31
C ARG A 220 5.32 -16.85 -1.98
N ASP A 221 4.24 -16.11 -2.26
CA ASP A 221 4.33 -14.78 -2.89
C ASP A 221 5.14 -13.83 -1.99
N VAL A 222 4.89 -13.87 -0.69
CA VAL A 222 5.64 -13.07 0.30
C VAL A 222 7.11 -13.46 0.33
N ALA A 223 7.45 -14.75 0.31
CA ALA A 223 8.84 -15.20 0.27
C ALA A 223 9.56 -14.76 -1.01
N MET A 224 8.87 -14.81 -2.15
CA MET A 224 9.41 -14.31 -3.43
C MET A 224 9.61 -12.79 -3.39
N ALA A 225 8.65 -12.04 -2.85
CA ALA A 225 8.76 -10.59 -2.71
C ALA A 225 9.92 -10.19 -1.80
N ALA A 226 10.11 -10.90 -0.68
CA ALA A 226 11.26 -10.69 0.19
C ALA A 226 12.58 -10.97 -0.54
N ALA A 227 12.67 -12.10 -1.25
CA ALA A 227 13.87 -12.45 -2.02
C ALA A 227 14.20 -11.43 -3.13
N LEU A 228 13.19 -10.72 -3.67
CA LEU A 228 13.36 -9.62 -4.62
C LEU A 228 13.60 -8.26 -3.97
N GLY A 229 13.55 -8.16 -2.63
CA GLY A 229 13.98 -6.97 -1.89
C GLY A 229 12.91 -6.27 -1.05
N ALA A 230 11.67 -6.79 -0.94
CA ALA A 230 10.64 -6.21 -0.09
C ALA A 230 10.81 -6.60 1.38
N GLU A 231 10.47 -5.69 2.28
CA GLU A 231 10.46 -5.86 3.75
C GLU A 231 9.05 -5.75 4.34
N GLU A 232 8.14 -5.07 3.66
CA GLU A 232 6.72 -5.00 4.00
C GLU A 232 5.87 -5.44 2.80
N PHE A 233 4.66 -5.97 3.08
CA PHE A 233 3.84 -6.67 2.09
C PHE A 233 2.39 -6.23 2.17
N GLY A 234 1.83 -5.77 1.05
CA GLY A 234 0.46 -5.28 0.96
C GLY A 234 -0.51 -6.31 0.39
N PHE A 235 -1.67 -6.47 1.05
CA PHE A 235 -2.72 -7.41 0.66
C PHE A 235 -4.05 -6.69 0.46
N ALA A 236 -4.80 -7.09 -0.57
CA ALA A 236 -6.15 -6.60 -0.79
C ALA A 236 -7.13 -7.73 -1.12
N THR A 237 -6.90 -8.46 -2.20
CA THR A 237 -7.82 -9.48 -2.72
C THR A 237 -7.98 -10.65 -1.75
N GLY A 238 -6.88 -11.18 -1.19
CA GLY A 238 -6.92 -12.30 -0.24
C GLY A 238 -7.81 -12.02 0.97
N PRO A 239 -7.57 -10.94 1.74
CA PRO A 239 -8.44 -10.55 2.85
C PRO A 239 -9.91 -10.35 2.46
N LEU A 240 -10.20 -9.78 1.26
CA LEU A 240 -11.58 -9.64 0.80
C LEU A 240 -12.24 -11.00 0.52
N ILE A 241 -11.51 -11.97 -0.04
CA ILE A 241 -12.01 -13.32 -0.28
C ILE A 241 -12.37 -13.99 1.05
N THR A 242 -11.54 -13.87 2.08
CA THR A 242 -11.84 -14.46 3.40
C THR A 242 -13.08 -13.86 4.05
N MET A 243 -13.45 -12.64 3.68
CA MET A 243 -14.69 -11.98 4.12
C MET A 243 -15.89 -12.31 3.24
N GLY A 244 -15.74 -13.17 2.22
CA GLY A 244 -16.83 -13.64 1.36
C GLY A 244 -16.90 -12.99 -0.01
N CYS A 245 -15.84 -12.31 -0.48
CA CYS A 245 -15.79 -11.78 -1.85
C CYS A 245 -15.84 -12.92 -2.87
N VAL A 246 -16.79 -12.86 -3.79
CA VAL A 246 -17.01 -13.86 -4.84
C VAL A 246 -16.35 -13.49 -6.18
N MET A 247 -15.52 -12.47 -6.19
CA MET A 247 -14.67 -12.07 -7.34
C MET A 247 -15.42 -11.75 -8.65
N MET A 248 -16.66 -11.26 -8.57
CA MET A 248 -17.45 -10.90 -9.76
C MET A 248 -16.84 -9.77 -10.59
N ARG A 249 -15.97 -8.94 -10.01
CA ARG A 249 -15.26 -7.83 -10.68
C ARG A 249 -16.20 -6.76 -11.29
N VAL A 250 -17.40 -6.60 -10.74
CA VAL A 250 -18.35 -5.50 -11.06
C VAL A 250 -18.47 -4.54 -9.88
N CYS A 251 -17.41 -4.37 -9.15
CA CYS A 251 -17.35 -3.60 -7.89
C CYS A 251 -17.72 -2.12 -8.06
N ASN A 252 -17.55 -1.56 -9.27
CA ASN A 252 -17.89 -0.17 -9.59
C ASN A 252 -19.40 0.09 -9.69
N LEU A 253 -20.22 -0.96 -9.86
CA LEU A 253 -21.67 -0.81 -10.15
C LEU A 253 -22.55 -0.66 -8.90
N ASP A 254 -21.98 -0.68 -7.70
CA ASP A 254 -22.72 -0.64 -6.43
C ASP A 254 -23.67 -1.85 -6.18
N THR A 255 -23.47 -2.94 -6.92
CA THR A 255 -24.36 -4.13 -6.95
C THR A 255 -23.75 -5.37 -6.28
N CYS A 256 -22.73 -5.21 -5.45
CA CYS A 256 -22.04 -6.34 -4.84
C CYS A 256 -23.01 -7.20 -3.98
N PRO A 257 -23.26 -8.47 -4.37
CA PRO A 257 -24.29 -9.29 -3.73
C PRO A 257 -23.94 -9.73 -2.31
N VAL A 258 -22.67 -9.65 -1.91
CA VAL A 258 -22.17 -10.04 -0.60
C VAL A 258 -21.89 -8.85 0.33
N GLY A 259 -22.29 -7.63 -0.06
CA GLY A 259 -22.20 -6.46 0.80
C GLY A 259 -20.81 -5.85 0.98
N ILE A 260 -19.79 -6.30 0.21
CA ILE A 260 -18.42 -5.80 0.35
C ILE A 260 -18.19 -4.51 -0.45
N ALA A 261 -18.42 -4.53 -1.77
CA ALA A 261 -18.09 -3.41 -2.64
C ALA A 261 -19.36 -2.62 -3.05
N THR A 262 -20.16 -2.24 -2.06
CA THR A 262 -21.41 -1.52 -2.26
C THR A 262 -21.69 -0.53 -1.13
N GLN A 263 -22.41 0.52 -1.42
CA GLN A 263 -22.96 1.46 -0.45
C GLN A 263 -24.47 1.27 -0.25
N ASN A 264 -25.11 0.44 -1.09
CA ASN A 264 -26.55 0.14 -1.00
C ASN A 264 -26.88 -0.50 0.38
N PRO A 265 -27.78 0.12 1.18
CA PRO A 265 -28.09 -0.37 2.53
C PRO A 265 -28.61 -1.80 2.59
N GLU A 266 -29.38 -2.23 1.61
CA GLU A 266 -29.95 -3.59 1.59
C GLU A 266 -28.90 -4.64 1.23
N LEU A 267 -27.97 -4.29 0.36
CA LEU A 267 -26.87 -5.20 0.03
C LEU A 267 -25.83 -5.27 1.16
N ARG A 268 -25.57 -4.15 1.86
CA ARG A 268 -24.66 -4.11 3.01
C ARG A 268 -25.09 -5.04 4.15
N LYS A 269 -26.39 -5.21 4.37
CA LYS A 269 -26.93 -6.16 5.36
C LYS A 269 -26.51 -7.63 5.11
N ARG A 270 -26.09 -7.95 3.89
CA ARG A 270 -25.64 -9.29 3.49
C ARG A 270 -24.18 -9.58 3.87
N PHE A 271 -23.44 -8.57 4.33
CA PHE A 271 -22.05 -8.75 4.74
C PHE A 271 -21.95 -9.70 5.94
N LYS A 272 -21.12 -10.73 5.82
CA LYS A 272 -20.91 -11.78 6.84
C LYS A 272 -19.43 -11.93 7.24
N GLY A 273 -18.57 -11.05 6.77
CA GLY A 273 -17.14 -11.07 7.10
C GLY A 273 -16.92 -10.82 8.60
N LYS A 274 -15.89 -11.47 9.13
CA LYS A 274 -15.48 -11.30 10.53
C LYS A 274 -13.98 -11.01 10.59
N PRO A 275 -13.52 -10.22 11.57
CA PRO A 275 -12.09 -9.92 11.73
C PRO A 275 -11.24 -11.19 11.88
N GLU A 276 -11.74 -12.21 12.58
CA GLU A 276 -11.03 -13.46 12.82
C GLU A 276 -10.70 -14.21 11.53
N TYR A 277 -11.52 -14.10 10.50
CA TYR A 277 -11.23 -14.73 9.20
C TYR A 277 -9.99 -14.12 8.55
N VAL A 278 -9.88 -12.79 8.60
CA VAL A 278 -8.71 -12.07 8.09
C VAL A 278 -7.48 -12.37 8.94
N VAL A 279 -7.62 -12.37 10.27
CA VAL A 279 -6.53 -12.73 11.22
C VAL A 279 -6.00 -14.13 10.92
N ASN A 280 -6.88 -15.12 10.76
CA ASN A 280 -6.48 -16.49 10.47
C ASN A 280 -5.77 -16.60 9.12
N TYR A 281 -6.29 -15.91 8.10
CA TYR A 281 -5.65 -15.87 6.79
C TYR A 281 -4.22 -15.30 6.88
N MET A 282 -4.02 -14.19 7.57
CA MET A 282 -2.69 -13.59 7.73
C MET A 282 -1.73 -14.52 8.50
N LYS A 283 -2.24 -15.22 9.52
CA LYS A 283 -1.46 -16.22 10.24
C LYS A 283 -1.05 -17.40 9.35
N PHE A 284 -1.95 -17.87 8.48
CA PHE A 284 -1.64 -18.95 7.53
C PHE A 284 -0.59 -18.50 6.48
N VAL A 285 -0.71 -17.28 5.95
CA VAL A 285 0.30 -16.71 5.05
C VAL A 285 1.68 -16.64 5.74
N ALA A 286 1.71 -16.16 6.98
CA ALA A 286 2.94 -16.08 7.75
C ALA A 286 3.54 -17.47 8.05
N GLN A 287 2.69 -18.47 8.37
CA GLN A 287 3.13 -19.83 8.62
C GLN A 287 3.69 -20.48 7.34
N GLU A 288 3.00 -20.31 6.22
CA GLU A 288 3.49 -20.81 4.92
C GLU A 288 4.83 -20.17 4.55
N MET A 289 4.98 -18.86 4.73
CA MET A 289 6.27 -18.18 4.53
C MET A 289 7.37 -18.77 5.40
N ARG A 290 7.11 -19.03 6.69
CA ARG A 290 8.07 -19.66 7.60
C ARG A 290 8.50 -21.05 7.11
N GLU A 291 7.60 -21.82 6.52
CA GLU A 291 7.91 -23.14 5.95
C GLU A 291 8.84 -23.03 4.74
N TYR A 292 8.63 -22.03 3.86
CA TYR A 292 9.57 -21.73 2.77
C TYR A 292 10.93 -21.28 3.32
N MET A 293 10.95 -20.38 4.27
CA MET A 293 12.19 -19.92 4.91
C MET A 293 12.98 -21.08 5.53
N ALA A 294 12.29 -21.99 6.23
CA ALA A 294 12.92 -23.18 6.81
C ALA A 294 13.54 -24.10 5.74
N LYS A 295 12.85 -24.32 4.63
CA LYS A 295 13.38 -25.11 3.49
C LYS A 295 14.59 -24.44 2.83
N LEU A 296 14.64 -23.11 2.81
CA LEU A 296 15.74 -22.30 2.28
C LEU A 296 16.91 -22.14 3.27
N GLY A 297 16.74 -22.57 4.52
CA GLY A 297 17.77 -22.43 5.56
C GLY A 297 17.91 -21.01 6.10
N VAL A 298 16.85 -20.17 5.97
CA VAL A 298 16.82 -18.76 6.35
C VAL A 298 16.00 -18.62 7.65
N ARG A 299 16.48 -17.84 8.62
CA ARG A 299 15.86 -17.72 9.96
C ARG A 299 15.02 -16.46 10.13
N THR A 300 15.40 -15.37 9.49
CA THR A 300 14.71 -14.07 9.59
C THR A 300 14.35 -13.57 8.20
N VAL A 301 13.36 -12.66 8.14
CA VAL A 301 12.97 -12.01 6.87
C VAL A 301 14.16 -11.20 6.33
N ASP A 302 14.88 -10.50 7.20
CA ASP A 302 16.05 -9.70 6.81
C ASP A 302 17.16 -10.56 6.13
N GLU A 303 17.30 -11.82 6.56
CA GLU A 303 18.21 -12.77 5.88
C GLU A 303 17.71 -13.19 4.49
N LEU A 304 16.41 -13.09 4.22
CA LEU A 304 15.80 -13.42 2.93
C LEU A 304 15.78 -12.23 1.95
N VAL A 305 15.76 -11.01 2.49
CA VAL A 305 15.65 -9.80 1.65
C VAL A 305 16.79 -9.72 0.64
N GLY A 306 16.44 -9.58 -0.64
CA GLY A 306 17.39 -9.45 -1.73
C GLY A 306 18.14 -10.73 -2.11
N ARG A 307 17.75 -11.89 -1.58
CA ARG A 307 18.39 -13.19 -1.86
C ARG A 307 17.88 -13.79 -3.17
N THR A 308 18.08 -13.08 -4.28
CA THR A 308 17.70 -13.56 -5.62
C THR A 308 18.43 -14.84 -6.02
N ASP A 309 19.57 -15.13 -5.42
CA ASP A 309 20.30 -16.40 -5.55
C ASP A 309 19.50 -17.64 -5.10
N LEU A 310 18.47 -17.45 -4.29
CA LEU A 310 17.53 -18.50 -3.87
C LEU A 310 16.36 -18.70 -4.85
N LEU A 311 16.23 -17.85 -5.84
CA LEU A 311 15.21 -17.93 -6.87
C LEU A 311 15.78 -18.60 -8.13
N LYS A 312 14.95 -19.35 -8.84
CA LYS A 312 15.30 -20.01 -10.09
C LYS A 312 14.18 -19.87 -11.08
N GLU A 313 14.57 -19.58 -12.32
CA GLU A 313 13.69 -19.62 -13.47
C GLU A 313 13.09 -21.01 -13.65
N LEU A 314 11.79 -21.08 -13.87
CA LEU A 314 11.15 -22.33 -14.25
C LEU A 314 11.46 -22.64 -15.72
N PRO A 315 11.53 -23.94 -16.11
CA PRO A 315 11.79 -24.33 -17.50
C PRO A 315 10.81 -23.71 -18.50
N GLU A 316 9.55 -23.54 -18.09
CA GLU A 316 8.46 -22.96 -18.88
C GLU A 316 8.71 -21.50 -19.26
N ALA A 317 9.50 -20.76 -18.50
CA ALA A 317 9.88 -19.38 -18.85
C ALA A 317 10.55 -19.30 -20.22
N LYS A 318 11.35 -20.31 -20.57
CA LYS A 318 12.02 -20.42 -21.88
C LYS A 318 11.03 -20.67 -23.01
N GLU A 319 9.97 -21.42 -22.76
CA GLU A 319 8.91 -21.67 -23.73
C GLU A 319 8.15 -20.39 -24.08
N TYR A 320 8.00 -19.49 -23.12
CA TYR A 320 7.38 -18.18 -23.30
C TYR A 320 8.36 -17.08 -23.73
N HIS A 321 9.62 -17.42 -24.02
CA HIS A 321 10.67 -16.46 -24.38
C HIS A 321 10.87 -15.34 -23.35
N LEU A 322 10.68 -15.64 -22.06
CA LEU A 322 10.90 -14.70 -20.98
C LEU A 322 12.36 -14.72 -20.55
N ASP A 323 12.98 -13.56 -20.48
CA ASP A 323 14.30 -13.35 -19.87
C ASP A 323 14.12 -12.70 -18.50
N LEU A 324 14.33 -13.47 -17.44
CA LEU A 324 14.24 -13.01 -16.05
C LEU A 324 15.61 -12.64 -15.47
N SER A 325 16.67 -12.66 -16.26
CA SER A 325 18.05 -12.44 -15.80
C SER A 325 18.22 -11.11 -15.08
N ALA A 326 17.59 -10.03 -15.55
CA ALA A 326 17.65 -8.71 -14.93
C ALA A 326 16.98 -8.66 -13.55
N ILE A 327 15.88 -9.41 -13.35
CA ILE A 327 15.15 -9.50 -12.07
C ILE A 327 15.97 -10.34 -11.07
N LEU A 328 16.54 -11.44 -11.54
CA LEU A 328 17.28 -12.40 -10.72
C LEU A 328 18.76 -11.99 -10.50
N ASN A 329 19.21 -10.94 -11.17
CA ASN A 329 20.56 -10.45 -11.01
C ASN A 329 20.81 -9.99 -9.56
N ASN A 330 21.86 -10.53 -8.94
CA ASN A 330 22.32 -10.11 -7.62
C ASN A 330 23.77 -9.61 -7.73
N PRO A 331 24.00 -8.37 -8.16
CA PRO A 331 25.35 -7.82 -8.31
C PRO A 331 26.02 -7.52 -6.97
N TYR A 332 25.32 -7.67 -5.84
CA TYR A 332 25.76 -7.30 -4.50
C TYR A 332 25.99 -8.51 -3.58
N VAL A 333 26.26 -9.67 -4.16
CA VAL A 333 26.55 -10.92 -3.43
C VAL A 333 27.77 -10.78 -2.50
N ASP A 334 28.68 -9.87 -2.80
CA ASP A 334 29.89 -9.59 -2.04
C ASP A 334 29.65 -8.98 -0.65
N LYS A 335 28.39 -8.67 -0.32
CA LYS A 335 27.94 -8.11 0.97
C LYS A 335 28.62 -6.80 1.39
N LYS A 336 29.25 -6.08 0.48
CA LYS A 336 29.86 -4.77 0.77
C LYS A 336 28.82 -3.66 0.91
N HIS A 337 27.65 -3.87 0.29
CA HIS A 337 26.53 -2.91 0.33
C HIS A 337 25.44 -3.40 1.27
N PRO A 338 24.84 -2.54 2.08
CA PRO A 338 23.68 -2.90 2.89
C PRO A 338 22.47 -3.12 1.97
N ILE A 339 21.79 -4.24 2.15
CA ILE A 339 20.64 -4.67 1.34
C ILE A 339 19.30 -4.62 2.08
N CYS A 340 19.31 -4.23 3.35
CA CYS A 340 18.12 -4.08 4.20
C CYS A 340 18.10 -2.71 4.86
N TYR A 341 16.89 -2.28 5.26
CA TYR A 341 16.71 -1.09 6.06
C TYR A 341 17.45 -1.14 7.40
N ASN A 342 17.98 0.01 7.79
CA ASN A 342 18.58 0.19 9.11
C ASN A 342 18.11 1.52 9.72
N LYS A 343 17.36 1.44 10.81
CA LYS A 343 16.80 2.60 11.50
C LYS A 343 17.82 3.70 11.82
N LYS A 344 19.09 3.35 12.04
CA LYS A 344 20.15 4.35 12.32
C LYS A 344 20.48 5.24 11.12
N ASN A 345 20.14 4.80 9.91
CA ASN A 345 20.41 5.52 8.65
C ASN A 345 19.17 6.21 8.07
N GLU A 346 18.05 6.16 8.79
CA GLU A 346 16.82 6.83 8.42
C GLU A 346 17.03 8.34 8.27
N TYR A 347 16.25 8.97 7.38
CA TYR A 347 16.32 10.40 7.14
C TYR A 347 16.01 11.19 8.42
N ASN A 348 16.91 12.11 8.80
CA ASN A 348 16.70 13.01 9.91
C ASN A 348 16.04 14.30 9.42
N PHE A 349 14.81 14.53 9.84
CA PHE A 349 14.03 15.73 9.46
C PHE A 349 14.47 16.99 10.23
N GLU A 350 15.31 16.86 11.25
CA GLU A 350 15.78 17.96 12.10
C GLU A 350 14.63 18.85 12.64
N LEU A 351 13.52 18.20 13.01
CA LEU A 351 12.30 18.90 13.45
C LEU A 351 12.53 19.79 14.68
N GLU A 352 13.55 19.49 15.47
CA GLU A 352 13.99 20.31 16.61
C GLU A 352 14.57 21.68 16.18
N LYS A 353 14.89 21.85 14.90
CA LYS A 353 15.41 23.10 14.34
C LYS A 353 14.34 23.99 13.73
N THR A 354 13.09 23.54 13.70
CA THR A 354 11.99 24.34 13.15
C THR A 354 11.75 25.61 13.97
N LEU A 355 11.17 26.63 13.33
CA LEU A 355 10.83 27.89 14.01
C LEU A 355 9.79 27.64 15.12
N ASP A 356 8.83 26.80 14.85
CA ASP A 356 7.78 26.44 15.82
C ASP A 356 8.37 25.84 17.11
N GLU A 357 9.34 24.94 17.00
CA GLU A 357 10.01 24.33 18.15
C GLU A 357 10.85 25.34 18.94
N LYS A 358 11.46 26.33 18.26
CA LYS A 358 12.33 27.31 18.88
C LYS A 358 11.59 28.48 19.53
N VAL A 359 10.41 28.81 19.02
CA VAL A 359 9.72 30.06 19.35
C VAL A 359 8.35 29.85 20.00
N LEU A 360 7.62 28.76 19.63
CA LEU A 360 6.24 28.51 20.03
C LEU A 360 6.08 27.39 21.06
N LEU A 361 7.06 26.52 21.20
CA LEU A 361 7.11 25.41 22.17
C LEU A 361 8.28 25.60 23.13
#